data_45f9f9a7bfa4b54dd9e8e5ee7db74e06
#
_entry.id   45f9f9a7bfa4b54dd9e8e5ee7db74e06
#
_cell.length_a   1.000
_cell.length_b   1.000
_cell.length_c   1.000
_cell.angle_alpha   90.00
_cell.angle_beta   90.00
_cell.angle_gamma   90.00
#
_symmetry.space_group_name_H-M   'P 1'
#
loop_
_entity.id
_entity.type
_entity.pdbx_description
1 polymer ?
#
loop_
_entity_poly.entity_id
_entity_poly.type
_entity_poly.pdbx_seq_one_letter_code
_entity_poly.pdbx_strand_id
1 'polypeptide(L)'
;MVFQNPDASLNPQHPAGDSVARPLILLRNMSRREVRDRVAELFEAVSLPADYIDRLPHELSGGEKQRVAIARAFAADPSLMICDEPISSLDVSVQASLMNLLSGLQESKGTSYLFISHDLSAVRHISDWIAVVYLGRLWEIGPAEDVFIPPYHPYTEALLSAIPIPDPEIKQERIRLKGSVPSALNIPPGCRFHTRCPRKIGEICETEEPPWQNLPEGHKICCHIPLDELKELQGEGLLKNAGVGGNQ
;
A
#
# COMPACT_ATOMS: atom_id res chain seq x y z
N MET A 1 -3.23 0.80 -14.08
CA MET A 1 -3.30 1.48 -12.78
C MET A 1 -4.69 1.32 -12.18
N VAL A 2 -4.76 1.01 -10.89
CA VAL A 2 -6.00 0.96 -10.09
C VAL A 2 -5.98 2.17 -9.18
N PHE A 3 -7.06 2.96 -9.18
CA PHE A 3 -7.15 4.23 -8.44
C PHE A 3 -7.92 4.04 -7.13
N GLN A 4 -7.72 4.96 -6.19
CA GLN A 4 -8.35 5.02 -4.88
C GLN A 4 -9.89 5.03 -4.95
N ASN A 5 -10.46 5.79 -5.88
CA ASN A 5 -11.90 5.93 -6.03
C ASN A 5 -12.37 5.24 -7.32
N PRO A 6 -13.03 4.07 -7.21
CA PRO A 6 -13.54 3.37 -8.38
C PRO A 6 -14.65 4.14 -9.11
N ASP A 7 -15.46 4.92 -8.39
CA ASP A 7 -16.53 5.74 -9.00
C ASP A 7 -15.95 6.79 -9.96
N ALA A 8 -14.82 7.42 -9.60
CA ALA A 8 -14.15 8.38 -10.47
C ALA A 8 -13.46 7.72 -11.68
N SER A 9 -13.24 6.41 -11.63
CA SER A 9 -12.49 5.67 -12.64
C SER A 9 -13.39 4.99 -13.68
N LEU A 10 -14.68 4.80 -13.40
CA LEU A 10 -15.67 4.18 -14.29
C LEU A 10 -16.61 5.25 -14.88
N ASN A 11 -16.92 5.13 -16.16
CA ASN A 11 -17.91 6.02 -16.78
C ASN A 11 -19.33 5.56 -16.37
N PRO A 12 -20.12 6.41 -15.68
CA PRO A 12 -21.43 6.02 -15.17
C PRO A 12 -22.49 5.70 -16.25
N GLN A 13 -22.23 6.10 -17.50
CA GLN A 13 -23.16 5.90 -18.62
C GLN A 13 -22.87 4.65 -19.45
N HIS A 14 -21.77 3.93 -19.16
CA HIS A 14 -21.35 2.74 -19.89
C HIS A 14 -21.40 1.51 -18.98
N PRO A 15 -21.81 0.34 -19.51
CA PRO A 15 -21.73 -0.91 -18.80
C PRO A 15 -20.30 -1.20 -18.27
N ALA A 16 -20.22 -1.94 -17.17
CA ALA A 16 -18.95 -2.29 -16.54
C ALA A 16 -18.01 -3.04 -17.51
N GLY A 17 -18.57 -3.91 -18.34
CA GLY A 17 -17.85 -4.65 -19.37
C GLY A 17 -17.17 -3.75 -20.39
N ASP A 18 -17.78 -2.63 -20.78
CA ASP A 18 -17.18 -1.68 -21.73
C ASP A 18 -15.88 -1.08 -21.19
N SER A 19 -15.82 -0.83 -19.88
CA SER A 19 -14.62 -0.32 -19.22
C SER A 19 -13.45 -1.31 -19.30
N VAL A 20 -13.73 -2.61 -19.21
CA VAL A 20 -12.74 -3.69 -19.33
C VAL A 20 -12.42 -4.01 -20.79
N ALA A 21 -13.39 -3.89 -21.67
CA ALA A 21 -13.23 -4.12 -23.13
C ALA A 21 -12.29 -3.10 -23.78
N ARG A 22 -12.32 -1.85 -23.32
CA ARG A 22 -11.58 -0.76 -23.95
C ARG A 22 -10.05 -1.00 -24.07
N PRO A 23 -9.31 -1.43 -23.04
CA PRO A 23 -7.90 -1.80 -23.17
C PRO A 23 -7.66 -2.97 -24.15
N LEU A 24 -8.55 -3.96 -24.20
CA LEU A 24 -8.44 -5.09 -25.13
C LEU A 24 -8.51 -4.63 -26.58
N ILE A 25 -9.43 -3.71 -26.89
CA ILE A 25 -9.59 -3.15 -28.23
C ILE A 25 -8.40 -2.27 -28.61
N LEU A 26 -8.01 -1.35 -27.71
CA LEU A 26 -7.02 -0.31 -28.02
C LEU A 26 -5.58 -0.79 -27.98
N LEU A 27 -5.26 -1.73 -27.08
CA LEU A 27 -3.88 -2.16 -26.83
C LEU A 27 -3.58 -3.56 -27.39
N ARG A 28 -4.61 -4.41 -27.55
CA ARG A 28 -4.46 -5.80 -28.00
C ARG A 28 -5.03 -6.04 -29.40
N ASN A 29 -5.70 -5.04 -30.02
CA ASN A 29 -6.33 -5.14 -31.35
C ASN A 29 -7.25 -6.36 -31.51
N MET A 30 -7.94 -6.78 -30.42
CA MET A 30 -8.83 -7.94 -30.44
C MET A 30 -10.12 -7.64 -31.20
N SER A 31 -10.66 -8.66 -31.90
CA SER A 31 -11.97 -8.57 -32.52
C SER A 31 -13.10 -8.46 -31.48
N ARG A 32 -14.26 -7.93 -31.87
CA ARG A 32 -15.41 -7.78 -30.95
C ARG A 32 -15.83 -9.08 -30.26
N ARG A 33 -15.72 -10.21 -30.93
CA ARG A 33 -16.07 -11.52 -30.38
C ARG A 33 -15.05 -11.95 -29.31
N GLU A 34 -13.77 -11.89 -29.66
CA GLU A 34 -12.69 -12.23 -28.72
C GLU A 34 -12.72 -11.33 -27.47
N VAL A 35 -13.03 -10.02 -27.65
CA VAL A 35 -13.18 -9.07 -26.54
C VAL A 35 -14.25 -9.51 -25.56
N ARG A 36 -15.43 -9.96 -26.05
CA ARG A 36 -16.54 -10.36 -25.16
C ARG A 36 -16.17 -11.60 -24.35
N ASP A 37 -15.58 -12.59 -24.98
CA ASP A 37 -15.13 -13.82 -24.31
C ASP A 37 -14.04 -13.48 -23.25
N ARG A 38 -13.08 -12.62 -23.61
CA ARG A 38 -12.02 -12.20 -22.71
C ARG A 38 -12.50 -11.34 -21.53
N VAL A 39 -13.50 -10.49 -21.73
CA VAL A 39 -14.13 -9.72 -20.63
C VAL A 39 -14.82 -10.68 -19.66
N ALA A 40 -15.50 -11.72 -20.13
CA ALA A 40 -16.14 -12.71 -19.25
C ALA A 40 -15.09 -13.45 -18.40
N GLU A 41 -13.97 -13.88 -19.00
CA GLU A 41 -12.85 -14.49 -18.27
C GLU A 41 -12.25 -13.55 -17.20
N LEU A 42 -12.12 -12.26 -17.51
CA LEU A 42 -11.60 -11.27 -16.58
C LEU A 42 -12.56 -10.99 -15.42
N PHE A 43 -13.88 -11.00 -15.68
CA PHE A 43 -14.89 -10.89 -14.62
C PHE A 43 -14.84 -12.09 -13.69
N GLU A 44 -14.74 -13.30 -14.23
CA GLU A 44 -14.58 -14.51 -13.43
C GLU A 44 -13.29 -14.47 -12.60
N ALA A 45 -12.15 -14.04 -13.19
CA ALA A 45 -10.87 -13.91 -12.51
C ALA A 45 -10.90 -12.94 -11.32
N VAL A 46 -11.78 -11.91 -11.37
CA VAL A 46 -12.00 -10.99 -10.23
C VAL A 46 -13.21 -11.38 -9.38
N SER A 47 -13.73 -12.59 -9.52
CA SER A 47 -14.89 -13.12 -8.78
C SER A 47 -16.13 -12.25 -8.95
N LEU A 48 -16.42 -11.79 -10.17
CA LEU A 48 -17.66 -11.17 -10.57
C LEU A 48 -18.45 -12.11 -11.48
N PRO A 49 -19.79 -12.24 -11.29
CA PRO A 49 -20.64 -12.97 -12.20
C PRO A 49 -20.63 -12.41 -13.63
N ALA A 50 -20.74 -13.29 -14.63
CA ALA A 50 -20.69 -12.88 -16.03
C ALA A 50 -21.83 -11.91 -16.44
N ASP A 51 -23.00 -11.99 -15.77
CA ASP A 51 -24.14 -11.07 -16.01
C ASP A 51 -23.85 -9.62 -15.56
N TYR A 52 -22.79 -9.40 -14.77
CA TYR A 52 -22.37 -8.05 -14.36
C TYR A 52 -21.72 -7.25 -15.50
N ILE A 53 -21.38 -7.90 -16.60
CA ILE A 53 -20.81 -7.25 -17.79
C ILE A 53 -21.71 -6.13 -18.30
N ASP A 54 -23.03 -6.37 -18.29
CA ASP A 54 -24.03 -5.44 -18.82
C ASP A 54 -24.55 -4.45 -17.76
N ARG A 55 -24.15 -4.55 -16.49
CA ARG A 55 -24.55 -3.63 -15.42
C ARG A 55 -23.87 -2.28 -15.52
N LEU A 56 -24.64 -1.25 -15.18
CA LEU A 56 -24.11 0.11 -15.05
C LEU A 56 -23.41 0.29 -13.69
N PRO A 57 -22.43 1.19 -13.58
CA PRO A 57 -21.68 1.41 -12.32
C PRO A 57 -22.57 1.69 -11.10
N HIS A 58 -23.71 2.38 -11.26
CA HIS A 58 -24.61 2.67 -10.14
C HIS A 58 -25.37 1.44 -9.61
N GLU A 59 -25.38 0.34 -10.36
CA GLU A 59 -25.96 -0.95 -9.95
C GLU A 59 -24.97 -1.85 -9.21
N LEU A 60 -23.71 -1.39 -9.05
CA LEU A 60 -22.62 -2.11 -8.40
C LEU A 60 -22.28 -1.49 -7.05
N SER A 61 -21.96 -2.34 -6.07
CA SER A 61 -21.38 -1.93 -4.79
C SER A 61 -19.95 -1.38 -4.98
N GLY A 62 -19.42 -0.68 -3.98
CA GLY A 62 -18.04 -0.15 -4.02
C GLY A 62 -16.99 -1.23 -4.28
N GLY A 63 -17.11 -2.39 -3.63
CA GLY A 63 -16.21 -3.52 -3.82
C GLY A 63 -16.30 -4.14 -5.22
N GLU A 64 -17.51 -4.23 -5.80
CA GLU A 64 -17.70 -4.73 -7.17
C GLU A 64 -17.14 -3.76 -8.21
N LYS A 65 -17.32 -2.45 -8.04
CA LYS A 65 -16.68 -1.42 -8.87
C LYS A 65 -15.16 -1.53 -8.83
N GLN A 66 -14.60 -1.78 -7.64
CA GLN A 66 -13.15 -1.96 -7.50
C GLN A 66 -12.66 -3.21 -8.22
N ARG A 67 -13.41 -4.32 -8.16
CA ARG A 67 -13.12 -5.53 -8.93
C ARG A 67 -13.16 -5.27 -10.44
N VAL A 68 -14.11 -4.48 -10.94
CA VAL A 68 -14.14 -4.04 -12.36
C VAL A 68 -12.92 -3.21 -12.71
N ALA A 69 -12.49 -2.29 -11.84
CA ALA A 69 -11.28 -1.49 -12.05
C ALA A 69 -10.01 -2.36 -12.09
N ILE A 70 -9.93 -3.40 -11.25
CA ILE A 70 -8.86 -4.40 -11.27
C ILE A 70 -8.90 -5.21 -12.57
N ALA A 71 -10.06 -5.75 -12.97
CA ALA A 71 -10.23 -6.47 -14.25
C ALA A 71 -9.77 -5.63 -15.44
N ARG A 72 -10.15 -4.35 -15.47
CA ARG A 72 -9.69 -3.39 -16.49
C ARG A 72 -8.17 -3.23 -16.50
N ALA A 73 -7.56 -3.16 -15.33
CA ALA A 73 -6.09 -3.01 -15.24
C ALA A 73 -5.36 -4.27 -15.75
N PHE A 74 -5.93 -5.46 -15.53
CA PHE A 74 -5.40 -6.73 -16.05
C PHE A 74 -5.71 -7.01 -17.51
N ALA A 75 -6.66 -6.31 -18.12
CA ALA A 75 -7.07 -6.56 -19.51
C ALA A 75 -5.91 -6.50 -20.53
N ALA A 76 -4.90 -5.68 -20.27
CA ALA A 76 -3.72 -5.55 -21.13
C ALA A 76 -2.57 -6.53 -20.77
N ASP A 77 -2.77 -7.49 -19.86
CA ASP A 77 -1.75 -8.39 -19.29
C ASP A 77 -0.46 -7.63 -18.90
N PRO A 78 -0.54 -6.71 -17.91
CA PRO A 78 0.59 -5.85 -17.56
C PRO A 78 1.68 -6.64 -16.83
N SER A 79 2.96 -6.30 -17.08
CA SER A 79 4.08 -6.77 -16.25
C SER A 79 4.19 -6.01 -14.93
N LEU A 80 3.70 -4.75 -14.87
CA LEU A 80 3.67 -3.90 -13.68
C LEU A 80 2.29 -3.26 -13.53
N MET A 81 1.72 -3.36 -12.32
CA MET A 81 0.47 -2.68 -11.96
C MET A 81 0.69 -1.71 -10.81
N ILE A 82 0.23 -0.47 -10.97
CA ILE A 82 0.23 0.54 -9.91
C ILE A 82 -1.15 0.50 -9.24
N CYS A 83 -1.16 0.24 -7.94
CA CYS A 83 -2.34 0.23 -7.07
C CYS A 83 -2.25 1.41 -6.10
N ASP A 84 -3.02 2.47 -6.36
CA ASP A 84 -3.03 3.68 -5.56
C ASP A 84 -4.21 3.64 -4.59
N GLU A 85 -3.93 3.34 -3.33
CA GLU A 85 -4.90 3.14 -2.26
C GLU A 85 -6.13 2.27 -2.65
N PRO A 86 -5.93 1.08 -3.23
CA PRO A 86 -7.01 0.32 -3.89
C PRO A 86 -8.08 -0.21 -2.94
N ILE A 87 -7.87 -0.13 -1.62
CA ILE A 87 -8.76 -0.68 -0.59
C ILE A 87 -9.28 0.37 0.40
N SER A 88 -8.76 1.61 0.39
CA SER A 88 -8.98 2.61 1.44
C SER A 88 -10.44 3.06 1.64
N SER A 89 -11.27 2.96 0.63
CA SER A 89 -12.68 3.38 0.65
C SER A 89 -13.67 2.25 0.96
N LEU A 90 -13.18 1.06 1.32
CA LEU A 90 -13.99 -0.15 1.46
C LEU A 90 -14.07 -0.61 2.92
N ASP A 91 -15.10 -1.37 3.26
CA ASP A 91 -15.19 -2.01 4.57
C ASP A 91 -14.15 -3.14 4.74
N VAL A 92 -13.83 -3.48 5.99
CA VAL A 92 -12.75 -4.40 6.36
C VAL A 92 -12.90 -5.78 5.70
N SER A 93 -14.13 -6.29 5.58
CA SER A 93 -14.38 -7.61 5.00
C SER A 93 -14.11 -7.63 3.49
N VAL A 94 -14.51 -6.56 2.81
CA VAL A 94 -14.24 -6.36 1.38
C VAL A 94 -12.77 -6.11 1.12
N GLN A 95 -12.08 -5.35 2.00
CA GLN A 95 -10.63 -5.16 1.93
C GLN A 95 -9.89 -6.49 1.95
N ALA A 96 -10.16 -7.36 2.93
CA ALA A 96 -9.53 -8.68 3.03
C ALA A 96 -9.77 -9.53 1.77
N SER A 97 -11.01 -9.53 1.25
CA SER A 97 -11.36 -10.25 0.03
C SER A 97 -10.60 -9.73 -1.20
N LEU A 98 -10.43 -8.40 -1.32
CA LEU A 98 -9.67 -7.79 -2.41
C LEU A 98 -8.17 -8.03 -2.29
N MET A 99 -7.62 -8.04 -1.09
CA MET A 99 -6.21 -8.37 -0.86
C MET A 99 -5.90 -9.80 -1.31
N ASN A 100 -6.73 -10.77 -0.91
CA ASN A 100 -6.58 -12.16 -1.36
C ASN A 100 -6.72 -12.30 -2.89
N LEU A 101 -7.65 -11.56 -3.50
CA LEU A 101 -7.78 -11.50 -4.95
C LEU A 101 -6.51 -10.98 -5.63
N LEU A 102 -5.95 -9.87 -5.14
CA LEU A 102 -4.74 -9.26 -5.70
C LEU A 102 -3.54 -10.20 -5.58
N SER A 103 -3.35 -10.86 -4.42
CA SER A 103 -2.28 -11.85 -4.22
C SER A 103 -2.44 -13.04 -5.16
N GLY A 104 -3.63 -13.61 -5.29
CA GLY A 104 -3.88 -14.71 -6.23
C GLY A 104 -3.68 -14.33 -7.70
N LEU A 105 -4.02 -13.09 -8.08
CA LEU A 105 -3.74 -12.58 -9.43
C LEU A 105 -2.25 -12.33 -9.65
N GLN A 106 -1.51 -11.87 -8.65
CA GLN A 106 -0.05 -11.70 -8.70
C GLN A 106 0.63 -13.04 -8.96
N GLU A 107 0.31 -14.05 -8.18
CA GLU A 107 0.87 -15.40 -8.32
C GLU A 107 0.54 -16.03 -9.69
N SER A 108 -0.74 -15.95 -10.11
CA SER A 108 -1.20 -16.61 -11.34
C SER A 108 -0.74 -15.90 -12.61
N LYS A 109 -0.50 -14.58 -12.58
CA LYS A 109 -0.14 -13.78 -13.76
C LYS A 109 1.33 -13.33 -13.78
N GLY A 110 2.07 -13.46 -12.68
CA GLY A 110 3.44 -12.98 -12.56
C GLY A 110 3.58 -11.47 -12.69
N THR A 111 2.53 -10.71 -12.34
CA THR A 111 2.51 -9.24 -12.44
C THR A 111 3.15 -8.64 -11.20
N SER A 112 4.11 -7.73 -11.35
CA SER A 112 4.67 -6.94 -10.26
C SER A 112 3.71 -5.83 -9.84
N TYR A 113 3.64 -5.53 -8.54
CA TYR A 113 2.81 -4.44 -8.02
C TYR A 113 3.65 -3.31 -7.43
N LEU A 114 3.28 -2.08 -7.74
CA LEU A 114 3.60 -0.92 -6.93
C LEU A 114 2.35 -0.57 -6.12
N PHE A 115 2.31 -1.02 -4.86
CA PHE A 115 1.16 -0.89 -3.99
C PHE A 115 1.35 0.30 -3.04
N ILE A 116 0.50 1.32 -3.16
CA ILE A 116 0.52 2.52 -2.32
C ILE A 116 -0.63 2.43 -1.33
N SER A 117 -0.33 2.51 -0.05
CA SER A 117 -1.32 2.47 1.02
C SER A 117 -0.82 3.16 2.29
N HIS A 118 -1.74 3.65 3.10
CA HIS A 118 -1.47 4.07 4.48
C HIS A 118 -1.82 2.96 5.50
N ASP A 119 -2.35 1.84 5.06
CA ASP A 119 -2.62 0.65 5.89
C ASP A 119 -1.40 -0.27 5.87
N LEU A 120 -0.63 -0.23 6.97
CA LEU A 120 0.58 -1.04 7.11
C LEU A 120 0.29 -2.54 7.20
N SER A 121 -0.89 -2.94 7.67
CA SER A 121 -1.29 -4.35 7.74
C SER A 121 -1.48 -4.91 6.33
N ALA A 122 -2.15 -4.15 5.46
CA ALA A 122 -2.30 -4.48 4.05
C ALA A 122 -0.94 -4.52 3.32
N VAL A 123 -0.08 -3.51 3.56
CA VAL A 123 1.26 -3.44 2.97
C VAL A 123 2.10 -4.65 3.37
N ARG A 124 2.09 -5.03 4.65
CA ARG A 124 2.81 -6.21 5.16
C ARG A 124 2.38 -7.51 4.48
N HIS A 125 1.08 -7.63 4.18
CA HIS A 125 0.50 -8.84 3.60
C HIS A 125 0.90 -9.07 2.14
N ILE A 126 1.07 -8.00 1.34
CA ILE A 126 1.22 -8.12 -0.11
C ILE A 126 2.62 -7.79 -0.63
N SER A 127 3.47 -7.14 0.19
CA SER A 127 4.72 -6.56 -0.29
C SER A 127 5.93 -7.40 0.07
N ASP A 128 6.84 -7.60 -0.90
CA ASP A 128 8.18 -8.13 -0.65
C ASP A 128 9.12 -7.04 -0.15
N TRP A 129 8.92 -5.79 -0.64
CA TRP A 129 9.72 -4.61 -0.28
C TRP A 129 8.82 -3.45 0.11
N ILE A 130 9.24 -2.69 1.10
CA ILE A 130 8.53 -1.52 1.60
C ILE A 130 9.39 -0.27 1.49
N ALA A 131 8.78 0.81 1.01
CA ALA A 131 9.35 2.14 0.96
C ALA A 131 8.48 3.11 1.77
N VAL A 132 9.03 3.68 2.84
CA VAL A 132 8.32 4.61 3.73
C VAL A 132 8.58 6.04 3.28
N VAL A 133 7.50 6.74 2.90
CA VAL A 133 7.53 8.10 2.36
C VAL A 133 6.84 9.08 3.31
N TYR A 134 7.46 10.21 3.58
CA TYR A 134 6.86 11.31 4.35
C TYR A 134 7.24 12.66 3.71
N LEU A 135 6.26 13.53 3.49
CA LEU A 135 6.41 14.82 2.81
C LEU A 135 7.18 14.73 1.48
N GLY A 136 6.81 13.73 0.64
CA GLY A 136 7.39 13.55 -0.70
C GLY A 136 8.85 13.11 -0.71
N ARG A 137 9.37 12.56 0.40
CA ARG A 137 10.73 12.02 0.50
C ARG A 137 10.71 10.62 1.09
N LEU A 138 11.57 9.77 0.56
CA LEU A 138 11.83 8.43 1.07
C LEU A 138 12.70 8.51 2.34
N TRP A 139 12.32 7.78 3.39
CA TRP A 139 13.00 7.79 4.68
C TRP A 139 13.50 6.41 5.11
N GLU A 140 12.85 5.38 4.64
CA GLU A 140 13.23 3.99 4.89
C GLU A 140 12.84 3.14 3.69
N ILE A 141 13.65 2.14 3.36
CA ILE A 141 13.37 1.15 2.32
C ILE A 141 14.06 -0.15 2.68
N GLY A 142 13.36 -1.26 2.53
CA GLY A 142 13.93 -2.57 2.81
C GLY A 142 12.96 -3.71 2.51
N PRO A 143 13.42 -4.96 2.70
CA PRO A 143 12.54 -6.12 2.72
C PRO A 143 11.40 -5.92 3.72
N ALA A 144 10.20 -6.39 3.38
CA ALA A 144 9.03 -6.17 4.23
C ALA A 144 9.25 -6.70 5.66
N GLU A 145 9.88 -7.85 5.81
CA GLU A 145 10.16 -8.43 7.13
C GLU A 145 11.07 -7.54 7.98
N ASP A 146 12.07 -6.90 7.39
CA ASP A 146 13.05 -6.08 8.10
C ASP A 146 12.46 -4.73 8.53
N VAL A 147 11.63 -4.09 7.68
CA VAL A 147 11.00 -2.80 8.02
C VAL A 147 10.04 -2.90 9.22
N PHE A 148 9.58 -4.10 9.57
CA PHE A 148 8.75 -4.35 10.76
C PHE A 148 9.54 -4.73 12.02
N ILE A 149 10.87 -4.78 11.95
CA ILE A 149 11.77 -5.15 13.06
C ILE A 149 12.78 -4.01 13.30
N PRO A 150 13.11 -3.66 14.56
CA PRO A 150 14.12 -2.63 14.85
C PRO A 150 15.52 -3.00 14.32
N PRO A 151 16.31 -2.00 13.88
CA PRO A 151 15.98 -0.58 13.93
C PRO A 151 15.12 -0.12 12.77
N TYR A 152 14.21 0.83 13.02
CA TYR A 152 13.44 1.52 11.98
C TYR A 152 13.58 3.04 12.10
N HIS A 153 13.23 3.76 11.04
CA HIS A 153 13.11 5.22 11.11
C HIS A 153 12.08 5.63 12.17
N PRO A 154 12.27 6.71 12.96
CA PRO A 154 11.32 7.13 13.98
C PRO A 154 9.91 7.42 13.48
N TYR A 155 9.72 7.72 12.19
CA TYR A 155 8.39 7.82 11.58
C TYR A 155 7.75 6.45 11.38
N THR A 156 8.51 5.46 10.89
CA THR A 156 8.07 4.07 10.77
C THR A 156 7.66 3.51 12.14
N GLU A 157 8.47 3.77 13.18
CA GLU A 157 8.15 3.41 14.55
C GLU A 157 6.80 3.97 15.00
N ALA A 158 6.54 5.25 14.72
CA ALA A 158 5.27 5.87 15.06
C ALA A 158 4.09 5.25 14.29
N LEU A 159 4.29 4.92 13.00
CA LEU A 159 3.27 4.23 12.20
C LEU A 159 2.97 2.83 12.73
N LEU A 160 4.01 2.04 13.05
CA LEU A 160 3.88 0.69 13.61
C LEU A 160 3.18 0.71 14.97
N SER A 161 3.47 1.72 15.80
CA SER A 161 2.82 1.89 17.11
C SER A 161 1.31 2.15 17.02
N ALA A 162 0.81 2.53 15.85
CA ALA A 162 -0.60 2.81 15.63
C ALA A 162 -1.40 1.59 15.13
N ILE A 163 -0.72 0.51 14.72
CA ILE A 163 -1.39 -0.73 14.26
C ILE A 163 -2.10 -1.36 15.46
N PRO A 164 -3.42 -1.60 15.39
CA PRO A 164 -4.15 -2.27 16.47
C PRO A 164 -3.65 -3.70 16.67
N ILE A 165 -3.33 -4.06 17.90
CA ILE A 165 -3.02 -5.46 18.26
C ILE A 165 -4.35 -6.13 18.63
N PRO A 166 -4.69 -7.29 18.06
CA PRO A 166 -5.96 -7.97 18.32
C PRO A 166 -6.04 -8.62 19.70
N ASP A 167 -5.05 -8.46 20.55
CA ASP A 167 -5.01 -8.97 21.92
C ASP A 167 -5.31 -7.86 22.92
N PRO A 168 -6.44 -7.91 23.65
CA PRO A 168 -6.82 -6.89 24.63
C PRO A 168 -5.94 -6.87 25.89
N GLU A 169 -5.16 -7.93 26.16
CA GLU A 169 -4.25 -7.97 27.33
C GLU A 169 -2.94 -7.24 27.08
N ILE A 170 -2.57 -7.04 25.82
CA ILE A 170 -1.34 -6.32 25.44
C ILE A 170 -1.60 -4.81 25.48
N LYS A 171 -1.00 -4.14 26.45
CA LYS A 171 -1.00 -2.67 26.52
C LYS A 171 0.00 -2.12 25.50
N GLN A 172 -0.49 -1.73 24.35
CA GLN A 172 0.33 -1.06 23.33
C GLN A 172 0.47 0.43 23.67
N GLU A 173 1.69 0.87 23.89
CA GLU A 173 2.01 2.30 24.01
C GLU A 173 2.07 2.95 22.61
N ARG A 174 0.99 3.65 22.26
CA ARG A 174 0.95 4.39 21.01
C ARG A 174 1.82 5.64 21.07
N ILE A 175 2.72 5.79 20.13
CA ILE A 175 3.53 7.00 19.97
C ILE A 175 2.65 8.11 19.41
N ARG A 176 2.32 9.09 20.25
CA ARG A 176 1.53 10.26 19.82
C ARG A 176 2.47 11.33 19.24
N LEU A 177 2.44 11.49 17.94
CA LEU A 177 3.17 12.55 17.26
C LEU A 177 2.57 13.92 17.61
N LYS A 178 3.41 14.86 18.07
CA LYS A 178 2.98 16.23 18.39
C LYS A 178 2.85 17.08 17.13
N GLY A 179 1.94 18.04 17.15
CA GLY A 179 1.74 18.99 16.05
C GLY A 179 1.01 18.41 14.82
N SER A 180 0.75 19.25 13.85
CA SER A 180 0.15 18.91 12.56
C SER A 180 1.23 18.52 11.54
N VAL A 181 0.82 17.84 10.47
CA VAL A 181 1.71 17.59 9.32
C VAL A 181 2.05 18.95 8.68
N PRO A 182 3.34 19.28 8.49
CA PRO A 182 3.72 20.52 7.81
C PRO A 182 3.13 20.61 6.41
N SER A 183 2.86 21.83 5.96
CA SER A 183 2.39 22.05 4.60
C SER A 183 3.45 21.64 3.56
N ALA A 184 3.02 21.02 2.48
CA ALA A 184 3.89 20.70 1.35
C ALA A 184 4.45 21.96 0.66
N LEU A 185 3.85 23.14 0.90
CA LEU A 185 4.34 24.44 0.40
C LEU A 185 5.47 25.01 1.28
N ASN A 186 5.52 24.61 2.56
CA ASN A 186 6.53 25.08 3.53
C ASN A 186 7.20 23.86 4.17
N ILE A 187 8.03 23.20 3.40
CA ILE A 187 8.76 22.00 3.86
C ILE A 187 9.81 22.41 4.88
N PRO A 188 9.86 21.80 6.08
CA PRO A 188 10.89 22.06 7.07
C PRO A 188 12.29 21.78 6.52
N PRO A 189 13.31 22.60 6.87
CA PRO A 189 14.70 22.32 6.51
C PRO A 189 15.23 21.09 7.25
N GLY A 190 16.39 20.57 6.85
CA GLY A 190 16.99 19.40 7.43
C GLY A 190 16.13 18.14 7.29
N CYS A 191 15.99 17.38 8.37
CA CYS A 191 15.09 16.25 8.42
C CYS A 191 13.63 16.73 8.41
N ARG A 192 12.88 16.47 7.35
CA ARG A 192 11.47 16.92 7.21
C ARG A 192 10.54 16.43 8.32
N PHE A 193 10.95 15.37 9.04
CA PHE A 193 10.18 14.81 10.16
C PHE A 193 10.55 15.44 11.52
N HIS A 194 11.61 16.26 11.62
CA HIS A 194 12.13 16.79 12.88
C HIS A 194 11.07 17.51 13.75
N THR A 195 10.11 18.20 13.13
CA THR A 195 9.05 18.94 13.85
C THR A 195 8.10 18.04 14.62
N ARG A 196 8.05 16.76 14.27
CA ARG A 196 7.15 15.75 14.87
C ARG A 196 7.90 14.55 15.43
N CYS A 197 9.22 14.50 15.24
CA CYS A 197 10.04 13.36 15.63
C CYS A 197 10.13 13.23 17.16
N PRO A 198 9.70 12.10 17.74
CA PRO A 198 9.80 11.88 19.19
C PRO A 198 11.25 11.62 19.64
N ARG A 199 12.14 11.30 18.69
CA ARG A 199 13.54 10.97 18.91
C ARG A 199 14.51 12.02 18.34
N LYS A 200 14.07 13.28 18.22
CA LYS A 200 14.91 14.37 17.70
C LYS A 200 16.14 14.59 18.62
N ILE A 201 17.35 14.54 18.06
CA ILE A 201 18.63 14.64 18.81
C ILE A 201 19.22 16.05 18.90
N GLY A 202 18.55 17.08 18.35
CA GLY A 202 19.03 18.45 18.48
C GLY A 202 18.94 19.26 17.18
N GLU A 203 19.77 20.30 17.09
CA GLU A 203 19.81 21.24 15.97
C GLU A 203 20.17 20.61 14.62
N ILE A 204 21.01 19.56 14.63
CA ILE A 204 21.38 18.85 13.40
C ILE A 204 20.16 18.35 12.62
N CYS A 205 19.12 17.89 13.33
CA CYS A 205 17.88 17.47 12.69
C CYS A 205 17.12 18.63 12.01
N GLU A 206 17.36 19.87 12.46
CA GLU A 206 16.70 21.06 11.92
C GLU A 206 17.44 21.66 10.74
N THR A 207 18.77 21.53 10.72
CA THR A 207 19.65 22.26 9.81
C THR A 207 20.23 21.40 8.70
N GLU A 208 20.45 20.12 8.95
CA GLU A 208 21.10 19.23 8.02
C GLU A 208 20.19 18.09 7.55
N GLU A 209 20.37 17.67 6.30
CA GLU A 209 19.71 16.47 5.79
C GLU A 209 20.34 15.21 6.38
N PRO A 210 19.53 14.26 6.92
CA PRO A 210 20.08 13.05 7.48
C PRO A 210 20.73 12.15 6.42
N PRO A 211 21.84 11.47 6.78
CA PRO A 211 22.48 10.51 5.90
C PRO A 211 21.66 9.22 5.80
N TRP A 212 21.81 8.53 4.66
CA TRP A 212 21.39 7.15 4.53
C TRP A 212 22.36 6.21 5.24
N GLN A 213 21.81 5.33 6.07
CA GLN A 213 22.56 4.28 6.76
C GLN A 213 22.08 2.93 6.22
N ASN A 214 23.02 2.02 5.94
CA ASN A 214 22.72 0.74 5.33
C ASN A 214 22.75 -0.37 6.38
N LEU A 215 21.73 -1.22 6.35
CA LEU A 215 21.65 -2.50 7.06
C LEU A 215 21.87 -3.67 6.07
N PRO A 216 21.98 -4.91 6.56
CA PRO A 216 21.99 -6.10 5.72
C PRO A 216 20.76 -6.18 4.80
N GLU A 217 20.78 -7.08 3.84
CA GLU A 217 19.68 -7.39 2.91
C GLU A 217 19.14 -6.18 2.12
N GLY A 218 19.88 -5.06 2.09
CA GLY A 218 19.50 -3.85 1.37
C GLY A 218 18.53 -2.92 2.12
N HIS A 219 18.23 -3.20 3.38
CA HIS A 219 17.48 -2.29 4.24
C HIS A 219 18.27 -1.01 4.49
N LYS A 220 17.63 0.16 4.36
CA LYS A 220 18.25 1.48 4.49
C LYS A 220 17.35 2.42 5.27
N ILE A 221 17.97 3.19 6.17
CA ILE A 221 17.28 4.18 7.01
C ILE A 221 17.95 5.54 6.84
N CYS A 222 17.15 6.59 6.59
CA CYS A 222 17.64 7.97 6.46
C CYS A 222 17.43 8.71 7.78
N CYS A 223 18.39 8.65 8.69
CA CYS A 223 18.30 9.25 10.04
C CYS A 223 19.69 9.73 10.52
N HIS A 224 19.72 10.75 11.39
CA HIS A 224 20.94 11.21 12.06
C HIS A 224 21.35 10.30 13.23
N ILE A 225 20.40 9.62 13.86
CA ILE A 225 20.72 8.70 14.97
C ILE A 225 21.41 7.47 14.39
N PRO A 226 22.58 7.05 14.94
CA PRO A 226 23.24 5.83 14.54
C PRO A 226 22.34 4.58 14.70
N LEU A 227 22.50 3.59 13.82
CA LEU A 227 21.65 2.40 13.80
C LEU A 227 21.68 1.61 15.11
N ASP A 228 22.85 1.48 15.73
CA ASP A 228 23.00 0.78 17.00
C ASP A 228 22.25 1.50 18.12
N GLU A 229 22.33 2.83 18.17
CA GLU A 229 21.57 3.66 19.11
C GLU A 229 20.06 3.59 18.85
N LEU A 230 19.62 3.62 17.58
CA LEU A 230 18.21 3.41 17.22
C LEU A 230 17.71 2.06 17.73
N LYS A 231 18.49 1.00 17.54
CA LYS A 231 18.15 -0.34 17.98
C LYS A 231 18.01 -0.43 19.50
N GLU A 232 18.93 0.16 20.25
CA GLU A 232 18.86 0.23 21.71
C GLU A 232 17.64 1.00 22.19
N LEU A 233 17.33 2.15 21.58
CA LEU A 233 16.20 3.01 21.93
C LEU A 233 14.83 2.36 21.60
N GLN A 234 14.78 1.48 20.62
CA GLN A 234 13.56 0.81 20.15
C GLN A 234 13.35 -0.59 20.78
N GLY A 235 14.39 -1.12 21.42
CA GLY A 235 14.36 -2.39 22.13
C GLY A 235 14.00 -3.58 21.25
N GLU A 236 13.19 -4.50 21.76
CA GLU A 236 12.77 -5.70 20.98
C GLU A 236 11.75 -5.45 19.87
N GLY A 237 11.25 -4.22 19.77
CA GLY A 237 10.29 -3.81 18.76
C GLY A 237 8.82 -3.93 19.19
N LEU A 238 7.98 -3.18 18.50
CA LEU A 238 6.56 -2.99 18.86
C LEU A 238 5.69 -4.22 18.54
N LEU A 239 6.08 -5.04 17.57
CA LEU A 239 5.25 -6.16 17.08
C LEU A 239 5.66 -7.53 17.62
N LYS A 240 6.87 -7.71 18.17
CA LYS A 240 7.28 -8.98 18.81
C LYS A 240 6.42 -9.35 20.00
N ASN A 241 6.01 -8.36 20.79
CA ASN A 241 5.15 -8.57 21.94
C ASN A 241 3.69 -8.90 21.56
N ALA A 242 3.33 -8.77 20.29
CA ALA A 242 1.99 -9.01 19.76
C ALA A 242 1.80 -10.40 19.16
N GLY A 243 2.81 -11.28 19.19
CA GLY A 243 2.73 -12.62 18.56
C GLY A 243 2.59 -12.59 17.03
N VAL A 244 2.82 -11.43 16.39
CA VAL A 244 2.61 -11.22 14.94
C VAL A 244 3.88 -11.56 14.12
N GLY A 245 4.91 -12.08 14.78
CA GLY A 245 6.18 -12.43 14.16
C GLY A 245 6.44 -13.93 14.20
N GLY A 246 5.71 -14.73 13.45
CA GLY A 246 5.98 -16.16 13.37
C GLY A 246 4.87 -16.93 12.70
N ASN A 247 4.81 -16.90 11.38
CA ASN A 247 4.35 -18.06 10.64
C ASN A 247 5.53 -18.60 9.83
N GLN A 248 5.98 -19.78 10.25
CA GLN A 248 6.84 -20.67 9.47
C GLN A 248 6.08 -21.19 8.27
#